data_23e9af2c045f34d6d8aa1e1ef3d2a1d3
#
_entry.id   23e9af2c045f34d6d8aa1e1ef3d2a1d3
#
_cell.length_a   1.000
_cell.length_b   1.000
_cell.length_c   1.000
_cell.angle_alpha   90.00
_cell.angle_beta   90.00
_cell.angle_gamma   90.00
#
_symmetry.space_group_name_H-M   'P 1'
#
loop_
_entity.id
_entity.type
_entity.pdbx_description
1 polymer ?
#
loop_
_entity_poly.entity_id
_entity_poly.type
_entity_poly.pdbx_seq_one_letter_code
_entity_poly.pdbx_strand_id
1 'polypeptide(L)'
;MRGLVLALPLLLVAPALGQPVTIQHPQLAALAAQVSAGRERATDTSLVAFGTRHTLSDVKSDARGIGAARRWVQAQFSDFSKSCGGCLEIQTPSQTFTGARVPKPAQVMDVLAVQRGTSDPGRVIVISAHMDSRNGDVLDAKGDAPGANDDGSGVSAVLEAARILSAQKFPATIVYAVLSGEEQGLFGGKVLADYAVAQNWRVEADLNNDIIGNTHGLSGVMDNTHVRVFSEGSRTNETPQQALARHEAGGENDSPSRNIARFMQGMADAYMNGFSARLIYRPDRFRRGGDHHELLAQGFPAVRITEAAENYTRQHQNVRVENGIPYGDVLEGVDFDYLAQVTRLNVITLAALALAPAPPTGVTIAGAVTPDTVVTWKPATDAAFHRVWWRDTIEPQWHFNRQVSANSATLAGINIDDWFFGVSAFGADGYESPVVYPGASGSFDRMPPLSAPAPFIPAPAPNTAH
;
A
#
# COMPACT_ATOMS: atom_id res chain seq x y z
N MET A 1 17.71 -9.93 -74.85
CA MET A 1 18.19 -9.21 -73.67
C MET A 1 17.11 -9.31 -72.60
N ARG A 2 17.27 -10.13 -71.56
CA ARG A 2 16.33 -10.26 -70.45
C ARG A 2 16.91 -9.43 -69.30
N GLY A 3 16.24 -8.35 -68.96
CA GLY A 3 16.60 -7.51 -67.79
C GLY A 3 16.31 -8.22 -66.48
N LEU A 4 17.33 -8.34 -65.64
CA LEU A 4 17.26 -8.87 -64.30
C LEU A 4 16.85 -7.71 -63.38
N VAL A 5 15.65 -7.72 -62.83
CA VAL A 5 15.20 -6.77 -61.81
C VAL A 5 15.65 -7.33 -60.46
N LEU A 6 16.68 -6.71 -59.87
CA LEU A 6 17.07 -6.95 -58.45
C LEU A 6 16.08 -6.23 -57.57
N ALA A 7 15.25 -6.98 -56.85
CA ALA A 7 14.48 -6.46 -55.71
C ALA A 7 15.41 -6.38 -54.49
N LEU A 8 15.71 -5.17 -54.00
CA LEU A 8 16.36 -4.94 -52.73
C LEU A 8 15.35 -5.22 -51.60
N PRO A 9 15.66 -6.05 -50.60
CA PRO A 9 14.81 -6.21 -49.46
C PRO A 9 14.90 -4.93 -48.62
N LEU A 10 13.75 -4.26 -48.37
CA LEU A 10 13.61 -3.24 -47.35
C LEU A 10 13.76 -3.94 -45.99
N LEU A 11 14.90 -3.79 -45.35
CA LEU A 11 15.08 -4.10 -43.95
C LEU A 11 14.27 -3.07 -43.12
N LEU A 12 13.09 -3.45 -42.69
CA LEU A 12 12.37 -2.76 -41.61
C LEU A 12 13.24 -2.90 -40.35
N VAL A 13 13.97 -1.83 -40.00
CA VAL A 13 14.61 -1.69 -38.70
C VAL A 13 13.48 -1.43 -37.71
N ALA A 14 13.05 -2.49 -37.04
CA ALA A 14 12.20 -2.32 -35.84
C ALA A 14 12.96 -1.39 -34.86
N PRO A 15 12.31 -0.36 -34.28
CA PRO A 15 12.95 0.44 -33.26
C PRO A 15 13.38 -0.50 -32.13
N ALA A 16 14.64 -0.41 -31.72
CA ALA A 16 15.13 -1.12 -30.55
C ALA A 16 14.32 -0.62 -29.34
N LEU A 17 13.39 -1.45 -28.90
CA LEU A 17 12.57 -1.20 -27.71
C LEU A 17 13.50 -1.37 -26.50
N GLY A 18 14.02 -0.26 -25.97
CA GLY A 18 14.85 -0.26 -24.77
C GLY A 18 14.04 -0.77 -23.58
N GLN A 19 14.61 -1.70 -22.83
CA GLN A 19 14.09 -2.07 -21.51
C GLN A 19 13.98 -0.81 -20.64
N PRO A 20 12.94 -0.66 -19.82
CA PRO A 20 12.83 0.48 -18.93
C PRO A 20 14.03 0.49 -17.98
N VAL A 21 14.85 1.51 -18.07
CA VAL A 21 15.94 1.75 -17.13
C VAL A 21 15.31 2.42 -15.91
N THR A 22 15.14 1.69 -14.83
CA THR A 22 14.80 2.27 -13.53
C THR A 22 16.02 3.07 -13.07
N ILE A 23 15.86 4.38 -12.95
CA ILE A 23 16.92 5.23 -12.42
C ILE A 23 17.07 4.89 -10.94
N GLN A 24 18.22 4.36 -10.55
CA GLN A 24 18.52 4.10 -9.15
C GLN A 24 18.97 5.37 -8.46
N HIS A 25 18.29 5.74 -7.39
CA HIS A 25 18.65 6.87 -6.53
C HIS A 25 19.42 6.37 -5.31
N PRO A 26 20.70 6.74 -5.13
CA PRO A 26 21.49 6.32 -3.98
C PRO A 26 20.87 6.68 -2.63
N GLN A 27 20.09 7.78 -2.60
CA GLN A 27 19.35 8.19 -1.40
C GLN A 27 18.35 7.12 -0.93
N LEU A 28 17.59 6.50 -1.83
CA LEU A 28 16.63 5.45 -1.47
C LEU A 28 17.33 4.22 -0.89
N ALA A 29 18.43 3.80 -1.50
CA ALA A 29 19.24 2.70 -0.98
C ALA A 29 19.81 3.02 0.41
N ALA A 30 20.28 4.27 0.63
CA ALA A 30 20.81 4.70 1.91
C ALA A 30 19.73 4.77 3.01
N LEU A 31 18.48 5.13 2.66
CA LEU A 31 17.35 5.09 3.59
C LEU A 31 16.99 3.65 3.96
N ALA A 32 16.87 2.75 2.99
CA ALA A 32 16.60 1.33 3.21
C ALA A 32 17.66 0.67 4.11
N ALA A 33 18.94 1.03 3.95
CA ALA A 33 20.04 0.48 4.75
C ALA A 33 19.95 0.85 6.25
N GLN A 34 19.13 1.82 6.64
CA GLN A 34 18.92 2.22 8.04
C GLN A 34 17.87 1.38 8.77
N VAL A 35 17.12 0.53 8.07
CA VAL A 35 16.15 -0.38 8.67
C VAL A 35 16.87 -1.44 9.49
N SER A 36 16.41 -1.65 10.73
CA SER A 36 17.06 -2.52 11.70
C SER A 36 16.09 -3.56 12.27
N ALA A 37 16.32 -4.83 11.93
CA ALA A 37 15.58 -5.97 12.51
C ALA A 37 15.64 -5.98 14.06
N GLY A 38 16.75 -5.53 14.65
CA GLY A 38 16.89 -5.42 16.12
C GLY A 38 15.99 -4.36 16.73
N ARG A 39 15.73 -3.24 16.03
CA ARG A 39 14.80 -2.21 16.49
C ARG A 39 13.35 -2.67 16.33
N GLU A 40 13.01 -3.30 15.23
CA GLU A 40 11.68 -3.87 15.02
C GLU A 40 11.37 -4.93 16.07
N ARG A 41 12.33 -5.82 16.39
CA ARG A 41 12.18 -6.78 17.50
C ARG A 41 11.96 -6.07 18.84
N ALA A 42 12.65 -4.99 19.13
CA ALA A 42 12.49 -4.24 20.39
C ALA A 42 11.12 -3.55 20.45
N THR A 43 10.64 -3.00 19.33
CA THR A 43 9.31 -2.42 19.19
C THR A 43 8.23 -3.46 19.46
N ASP A 44 8.29 -4.58 18.76
CA ASP A 44 7.32 -5.65 18.87
C ASP A 44 7.33 -6.31 20.27
N THR A 45 8.51 -6.50 20.86
CA THR A 45 8.65 -6.94 22.25
C THR A 45 7.91 -6.01 23.23
N SER A 46 7.97 -4.69 22.99
CA SER A 46 7.24 -3.71 23.80
C SER A 46 5.72 -3.81 23.62
N LEU A 47 5.26 -4.04 22.38
CA LEU A 47 3.84 -4.21 22.07
C LEU A 47 3.28 -5.50 22.70
N VAL A 48 3.99 -6.59 22.59
CA VAL A 48 3.63 -7.90 23.18
C VAL A 48 3.58 -7.81 24.73
N ALA A 49 4.45 -7.03 25.35
CA ALA A 49 4.50 -6.86 26.81
C ALA A 49 3.23 -6.23 27.40
N PHE A 50 2.37 -5.58 26.60
CA PHE A 50 1.05 -5.13 27.05
C PHE A 50 0.05 -6.27 27.27
N GLY A 51 0.43 -7.51 27.01
CA GLY A 51 -0.33 -8.74 27.26
C GLY A 51 -1.55 -8.93 26.37
N THR A 52 -2.35 -7.89 26.21
CA THR A 52 -3.41 -7.76 25.20
C THR A 52 -3.48 -6.32 24.74
N ARG A 53 -3.79 -6.11 23.48
CA ARG A 53 -4.12 -4.81 22.90
C ARG A 53 -5.53 -4.80 22.33
N HIS A 54 -6.37 -5.74 22.78
CA HIS A 54 -7.75 -5.87 22.30
C HIS A 54 -8.46 -4.51 22.38
N THR A 55 -9.19 -4.14 21.34
CA THR A 55 -9.87 -2.82 21.21
C THR A 55 -10.74 -2.47 22.42
N LEU A 56 -11.38 -3.47 23.05
CA LEU A 56 -12.25 -3.30 24.22
C LEU A 56 -11.51 -3.51 25.56
N SER A 57 -10.17 -3.65 25.56
CA SER A 57 -9.38 -3.84 26.76
C SER A 57 -9.21 -2.55 27.56
N ASP A 58 -8.45 -2.60 28.67
CA ASP A 58 -8.27 -1.47 29.57
C ASP A 58 -7.63 -0.27 28.85
N VAL A 59 -8.27 0.89 29.00
CA VAL A 59 -7.80 2.17 28.43
C VAL A 59 -7.05 3.03 29.46
N LYS A 60 -7.05 2.65 30.75
CA LYS A 60 -6.48 3.45 31.85
C LYS A 60 -5.13 2.94 32.35
N SER A 61 -4.92 1.64 32.33
CA SER A 61 -3.65 1.02 32.76
C SER A 61 -2.49 1.49 31.89
N ASP A 62 -1.33 1.74 32.49
CA ASP A 62 -0.10 2.07 31.77
C ASP A 62 0.74 0.84 31.42
N ALA A 63 0.36 -0.34 31.94
CA ALA A 63 1.11 -1.58 31.77
C ALA A 63 0.41 -2.62 30.87
N ARG A 64 -0.91 -2.52 30.66
CA ARG A 64 -1.71 -3.52 29.94
C ARG A 64 -2.85 -2.89 29.15
N GLY A 65 -3.17 -3.45 28.03
CA GLY A 65 -4.34 -3.10 27.23
C GLY A 65 -4.08 -2.03 26.18
N ILE A 66 -5.13 -1.74 25.41
CA ILE A 66 -5.06 -0.84 24.24
C ILE A 66 -4.69 0.59 24.65
N GLY A 67 -5.07 1.06 25.84
CA GLY A 67 -4.73 2.39 26.33
C GLY A 67 -3.23 2.56 26.57
N ALA A 68 -2.58 1.53 27.14
CA ALA A 68 -1.12 1.52 27.32
C ALA A 68 -0.39 1.56 25.97
N ALA A 69 -0.81 0.72 25.01
CA ALA A 69 -0.23 0.68 23.67
C ALA A 69 -0.37 2.04 22.95
N ARG A 70 -1.55 2.67 22.99
CA ARG A 70 -1.78 4.00 22.39
C ARG A 70 -0.83 5.05 22.95
N ARG A 71 -0.70 5.14 24.27
CA ARG A 71 0.22 6.11 24.92
C ARG A 71 1.67 5.82 24.57
N TRP A 72 2.04 4.55 24.50
CA TRP A 72 3.40 4.16 24.13
C TRP A 72 3.72 4.56 22.69
N VAL A 73 2.83 4.29 21.72
CA VAL A 73 3.00 4.71 20.32
C VAL A 73 3.10 6.24 20.20
N GLN A 74 2.24 6.99 20.91
CA GLN A 74 2.33 8.46 20.96
C GLN A 74 3.70 8.93 21.47
N ALA A 75 4.23 8.27 22.51
CA ALA A 75 5.56 8.58 23.04
C ALA A 75 6.67 8.31 22.01
N GLN A 76 6.61 7.18 21.27
CA GLN A 76 7.58 6.88 20.22
C GLN A 76 7.58 7.97 19.13
N PHE A 77 6.42 8.32 18.59
CA PHE A 77 6.31 9.40 17.61
C PHE A 77 6.77 10.76 18.16
N SER A 78 6.46 11.06 19.42
CA SER A 78 6.92 12.29 20.07
C SER A 78 8.44 12.34 20.20
N ASP A 79 9.09 11.22 20.48
CA ASP A 79 10.53 11.16 20.58
C ASP A 79 11.21 11.25 19.20
N PHE A 80 10.62 10.67 18.15
CA PHE A 80 11.07 10.90 16.78
C PHE A 80 10.90 12.38 16.38
N SER A 81 9.76 12.99 16.73
CA SER A 81 9.53 14.41 16.47
C SER A 81 10.58 15.30 17.13
N LYS A 82 10.90 15.04 18.41
CA LYS A 82 11.99 15.76 19.11
C LYS A 82 13.33 15.61 18.40
N SER A 83 13.63 14.38 17.94
CA SER A 83 14.90 14.07 17.27
C SER A 83 15.09 14.81 15.95
N CYS A 84 14.00 15.15 15.25
CA CYS A 84 14.02 15.91 14.00
C CYS A 84 13.67 17.41 14.17
N GLY A 85 13.62 17.91 15.40
CA GLY A 85 13.33 19.32 15.68
C GLY A 85 11.86 19.72 15.56
N GLY A 86 10.92 18.80 15.84
CA GLY A 86 9.49 19.03 15.82
C GLY A 86 8.84 18.80 14.45
N CYS A 87 9.42 17.91 13.64
CA CYS A 87 8.98 17.68 12.25
C CYS A 87 7.69 16.84 12.12
N LEU A 88 7.23 16.17 13.19
CA LEU A 88 6.02 15.36 13.20
C LEU A 88 4.93 16.03 14.03
N GLU A 89 3.75 16.17 13.45
CA GLU A 89 2.53 16.59 14.14
C GLU A 89 1.78 15.32 14.58
N ILE A 90 1.62 15.13 15.90
CA ILE A 90 0.92 13.95 16.44
C ILE A 90 -0.57 14.24 16.51
N GLN A 91 -1.38 13.40 15.87
CA GLN A 91 -2.84 13.50 15.82
C GLN A 91 -3.47 12.21 16.39
N THR A 92 -4.62 12.34 17.04
CA THR A 92 -5.33 11.19 17.62
C THR A 92 -6.81 11.24 17.26
N PRO A 93 -7.16 11.08 15.96
CA PRO A 93 -8.55 11.02 15.55
C PRO A 93 -9.24 9.84 16.21
N SER A 94 -10.52 10.01 16.56
CA SER A 94 -11.28 8.96 17.20
C SER A 94 -12.77 9.05 16.88
N GLN A 95 -13.43 7.90 16.90
CA GLN A 95 -14.89 7.80 16.79
C GLN A 95 -15.43 6.75 17.77
N THR A 96 -16.72 6.82 18.09
CA THR A 96 -17.38 5.84 18.96
C THR A 96 -18.18 4.85 18.11
N PHE A 97 -17.93 3.56 18.34
CA PHE A 97 -18.58 2.47 17.60
C PHE A 97 -19.39 1.55 18.52
N THR A 98 -20.38 0.89 17.91
CA THR A 98 -21.16 -0.21 18.46
C THR A 98 -21.41 -1.24 17.35
N GLY A 99 -21.58 -2.50 17.73
CA GLY A 99 -21.85 -3.58 16.78
C GLY A 99 -21.75 -4.95 17.42
N ALA A 100 -21.85 -5.99 16.63
CA ALA A 100 -21.79 -7.38 17.12
C ALA A 100 -20.48 -7.68 17.87
N ARG A 101 -19.35 -7.14 17.40
CA ARG A 101 -18.04 -7.27 18.05
C ARG A 101 -17.71 -6.12 19.02
N VAL A 102 -18.59 -5.13 19.14
CA VAL A 102 -18.50 -3.99 20.06
C VAL A 102 -19.87 -3.79 20.74
N PRO A 103 -20.26 -4.67 21.68
CA PRO A 103 -21.63 -4.72 22.21
C PRO A 103 -22.00 -3.53 23.11
N LYS A 104 -21.03 -2.73 23.52
CA LYS A 104 -21.20 -1.46 24.24
C LYS A 104 -20.43 -0.37 23.52
N PRO A 105 -20.90 0.91 23.53
CA PRO A 105 -20.17 2.00 22.91
C PRO A 105 -18.71 2.04 23.37
N ALA A 106 -17.79 1.96 22.41
CA ALA A 106 -16.35 2.03 22.65
C ALA A 106 -15.71 3.06 21.74
N GLN A 107 -14.80 3.86 22.30
CA GLN A 107 -14.01 4.81 21.54
C GLN A 107 -12.84 4.09 20.88
N VAL A 108 -12.82 4.08 19.56
CA VAL A 108 -11.67 3.68 18.74
C VAL A 108 -10.87 4.94 18.44
N MET A 109 -9.56 4.89 18.69
CA MET A 109 -8.65 6.03 18.55
C MET A 109 -7.40 5.58 17.84
N ASP A 110 -7.06 6.22 16.75
CA ASP A 110 -5.80 6.02 16.03
C ASP A 110 -4.72 6.97 16.56
N VAL A 111 -3.48 6.66 16.26
CA VAL A 111 -2.32 7.50 16.53
C VAL A 111 -1.60 7.76 15.23
N LEU A 112 -1.64 9.01 14.76
CA LEU A 112 -1.03 9.43 13.52
C LEU A 112 0.15 10.36 13.80
N ALA A 113 1.26 10.17 13.07
CA ALA A 113 2.33 11.13 12.98
C ALA A 113 2.35 11.71 11.55
N VAL A 114 2.12 13.01 11.42
CA VAL A 114 2.02 13.71 10.14
C VAL A 114 3.31 14.48 9.90
N GLN A 115 4.08 14.06 8.90
CA GLN A 115 5.26 14.77 8.39
C GLN A 115 4.84 15.62 7.20
N ARG A 116 4.65 16.93 7.40
CA ARG A 116 4.15 17.80 6.34
C ARG A 116 5.12 17.96 5.19
N GLY A 117 4.56 17.88 3.97
CA GLY A 117 5.28 18.17 2.74
C GLY A 117 5.70 19.62 2.62
N THR A 118 6.82 19.85 1.95
CA THR A 118 7.43 21.18 1.82
C THR A 118 6.85 22.01 0.68
N SER A 119 6.42 21.41 -0.41
CA SER A 119 5.92 22.10 -1.61
C SER A 119 4.51 21.68 -2.01
N ASP A 120 4.10 20.46 -1.72
CA ASP A 120 2.74 19.95 -1.95
C ASP A 120 2.16 19.24 -0.70
N PRO A 121 1.91 19.99 0.40
CA PRO A 121 1.47 19.41 1.68
C PRO A 121 0.06 18.80 1.62
N GLY A 122 -0.72 19.10 0.59
CA GLY A 122 -2.04 18.49 0.39
C GLY A 122 -2.00 17.11 -0.25
N ARG A 123 -0.90 16.72 -0.90
CA ARG A 123 -0.64 15.38 -1.42
C ARG A 123 -0.08 14.51 -0.30
N VAL A 124 -0.70 13.37 -0.07
CA VAL A 124 -0.45 12.55 1.12
C VAL A 124 -0.15 11.12 0.73
N ILE A 125 0.94 10.59 1.26
CA ILE A 125 1.31 9.18 1.19
C ILE A 125 1.18 8.61 2.61
N VAL A 126 0.45 7.52 2.76
CA VAL A 126 0.19 6.89 4.06
C VAL A 126 0.91 5.55 4.15
N ILE A 127 1.45 5.24 5.31
CA ILE A 127 1.75 3.88 5.74
C ILE A 127 0.91 3.58 6.97
N SER A 128 0.20 2.46 6.97
CA SER A 128 -0.72 2.09 8.04
C SER A 128 -0.52 0.66 8.53
N ALA A 129 -0.86 0.44 9.81
CA ALA A 129 -0.91 -0.84 10.50
C ALA A 129 -1.82 -0.72 11.71
N HIS A 130 -2.38 -1.84 12.22
CA HIS A 130 -3.23 -1.77 13.40
C HIS A 130 -2.53 -2.23 14.68
N MET A 131 -2.73 -1.49 15.78
CA MET A 131 -2.10 -1.84 17.05
C MET A 131 -2.94 -2.81 17.90
N ASP A 132 -4.22 -2.93 17.62
CA ASP A 132 -5.06 -3.85 18.39
C ASP A 132 -4.77 -5.31 18.02
N SER A 133 -5.05 -6.20 18.97
CA SER A 133 -4.79 -7.64 18.85
C SER A 133 -5.94 -8.42 19.48
N ARG A 134 -6.11 -9.69 19.12
CA ARG A 134 -7.08 -10.57 19.73
C ARG A 134 -6.61 -12.02 19.85
N ASN A 135 -7.24 -12.78 20.70
CA ASN A 135 -7.13 -14.24 20.76
C ASN A 135 -8.28 -14.91 19.98
N GLY A 136 -8.55 -16.18 20.24
CA GLY A 136 -9.60 -16.95 19.56
C GLY A 136 -11.03 -16.43 19.80
N ASP A 137 -11.29 -15.82 20.94
CA ASP A 137 -12.58 -15.19 21.25
C ASP A 137 -12.53 -13.69 20.93
N VAL A 138 -13.27 -13.27 19.91
CA VAL A 138 -13.34 -11.88 19.44
C VAL A 138 -13.88 -10.89 20.47
N LEU A 139 -14.48 -11.36 21.58
CA LEU A 139 -14.98 -10.54 22.68
C LEU A 139 -14.13 -10.63 23.94
N ASP A 140 -13.10 -11.47 23.97
CA ASP A 140 -12.22 -11.60 25.13
C ASP A 140 -11.22 -10.45 25.21
N ALA A 141 -11.66 -9.35 25.85
CA ALA A 141 -10.86 -8.16 26.09
C ALA A 141 -9.86 -8.30 27.27
N LYS A 142 -9.77 -9.47 27.93
CA LYS A 142 -8.98 -9.66 29.17
C LYS A 142 -7.89 -10.72 29.03
N GLY A 143 -8.15 -11.77 28.28
CA GLY A 143 -7.20 -12.84 28.02
C GLY A 143 -5.96 -12.32 27.29
N ASP A 144 -4.88 -13.09 27.36
CA ASP A 144 -3.66 -12.74 26.64
C ASP A 144 -3.87 -12.86 25.13
N ALA A 145 -3.48 -11.82 24.44
CA ALA A 145 -3.49 -11.69 22.99
C ALA A 145 -2.23 -10.91 22.56
N PRO A 146 -1.06 -11.55 22.54
CA PRO A 146 0.21 -10.87 22.31
C PRO A 146 0.25 -10.15 20.97
N GLY A 147 -0.29 -10.74 19.89
CA GLY A 147 -0.40 -10.12 18.57
C GLY A 147 0.96 -9.68 18.02
N ALA A 148 1.97 -10.56 18.09
CA ALA A 148 3.32 -10.22 17.66
C ALA A 148 3.37 -10.01 16.14
N ASN A 149 2.75 -10.90 15.38
CA ASN A 149 2.68 -10.78 13.92
C ASN A 149 1.42 -10.03 13.46
N ASP A 150 0.28 -10.24 14.14
CA ASP A 150 -1.03 -9.64 13.88
C ASP A 150 -1.41 -8.65 15.00
N ASP A 151 -1.08 -7.32 14.96
CA ASP A 151 -0.26 -6.73 13.91
C ASP A 151 0.91 -5.92 14.51
N GLY A 152 1.61 -6.52 15.50
CA GLY A 152 2.85 -5.96 16.05
C GLY A 152 3.93 -5.79 14.97
N SER A 153 3.95 -6.69 13.97
CA SER A 153 4.86 -6.62 12.84
C SER A 153 4.63 -5.37 12.00
N GLY A 154 3.39 -5.08 11.62
CA GLY A 154 3.05 -3.89 10.85
C GLY A 154 3.30 -2.60 11.63
N VAL A 155 2.94 -2.55 12.92
CA VAL A 155 3.23 -1.38 13.77
C VAL A 155 4.74 -1.15 13.86
N SER A 156 5.55 -2.22 13.94
CA SER A 156 7.01 -2.10 13.97
C SER A 156 7.55 -1.47 12.67
N ALA A 157 7.00 -1.87 11.52
CA ALA A 157 7.37 -1.28 10.23
C ALA A 157 6.97 0.20 10.13
N VAL A 158 5.78 0.59 10.61
CA VAL A 158 5.31 1.99 10.62
C VAL A 158 6.23 2.86 11.48
N LEU A 159 6.57 2.40 12.69
CA LEU A 159 7.45 3.15 13.61
C LEU A 159 8.88 3.24 13.07
N GLU A 160 9.42 2.17 12.48
CA GLU A 160 10.77 2.19 11.89
C GLU A 160 10.83 3.09 10.66
N ALA A 161 9.80 3.08 9.80
CA ALA A 161 9.67 4.01 8.68
C ALA A 161 9.62 5.48 9.17
N ALA A 162 8.82 5.77 10.21
CA ALA A 162 8.74 7.11 10.80
C ALA A 162 10.09 7.58 11.34
N ARG A 163 10.81 6.72 12.05
CA ARG A 163 12.15 7.02 12.58
C ARG A 163 13.14 7.41 11.48
N ILE A 164 13.12 6.68 10.36
CA ILE A 164 14.07 6.89 9.26
C ILE A 164 13.69 8.12 8.43
N LEU A 165 12.42 8.21 8.01
CA LEU A 165 12.00 9.20 7.04
C LEU A 165 11.76 10.56 7.66
N SER A 166 11.43 10.67 8.95
CA SER A 166 11.26 11.96 9.63
C SER A 166 12.51 12.84 9.63
N ALA A 167 13.70 12.24 9.50
CA ALA A 167 14.96 12.98 9.36
C ALA A 167 15.15 13.64 7.97
N GLN A 168 14.27 13.37 7.02
CA GLN A 168 14.32 13.88 5.64
C GLN A 168 13.22 14.92 5.41
N LYS A 169 13.32 15.67 4.30
CA LYS A 169 12.27 16.55 3.82
C LYS A 169 11.73 16.05 2.48
N PHE A 170 10.43 16.06 2.33
CA PHE A 170 9.73 15.58 1.14
C PHE A 170 8.83 16.69 0.56
N PRO A 171 8.63 16.74 -0.76
CA PRO A 171 7.59 17.56 -1.38
C PRO A 171 6.19 17.25 -0.86
N ALA A 172 5.81 15.97 -0.81
CA ALA A 172 4.52 15.50 -0.30
C ALA A 172 4.54 15.24 1.21
N THR A 173 3.36 15.23 1.82
CA THR A 173 3.16 14.81 3.22
C THR A 173 3.24 13.29 3.33
N ILE A 174 3.94 12.80 4.36
CA ILE A 174 3.89 11.39 4.76
C ILE A 174 3.11 11.28 6.07
N VAL A 175 2.20 10.32 6.15
CA VAL A 175 1.44 10.00 7.36
C VAL A 175 1.80 8.59 7.82
N TYR A 176 2.30 8.49 9.03
CA TYR A 176 2.57 7.24 9.72
C TYR A 176 1.38 6.96 10.63
N ALA A 177 0.56 5.97 10.26
CA ALA A 177 -0.72 5.70 10.89
C ALA A 177 -0.70 4.38 11.67
N VAL A 178 -0.89 4.45 12.98
CA VAL A 178 -1.07 3.28 13.83
C VAL A 178 -2.52 3.25 14.28
N LEU A 179 -3.28 2.30 13.75
CA LEU A 179 -4.73 2.21 13.83
C LEU A 179 -5.18 1.35 14.99
N SER A 180 -6.47 1.42 15.35
CA SER A 180 -7.09 0.58 16.37
C SER A 180 -8.44 0.05 15.88
N GLY A 181 -8.88 -1.10 16.37
CA GLY A 181 -10.23 -1.59 16.09
C GLY A 181 -10.38 -2.28 14.74
N GLU A 182 -9.29 -2.68 14.12
CA GLU A 182 -9.29 -3.53 12.92
C GLU A 182 -10.05 -4.84 13.22
N GLU A 183 -9.66 -5.52 14.30
CA GLU A 183 -10.15 -6.83 14.73
C GLU A 183 -11.64 -6.84 15.08
N GLN A 184 -12.21 -5.69 15.41
CA GLN A 184 -13.62 -5.54 15.71
C GLN A 184 -14.46 -5.08 14.52
N GLY A 185 -13.85 -4.75 13.37
CA GLY A 185 -14.57 -4.40 12.15
C GLY A 185 -13.99 -3.25 11.35
N LEU A 186 -12.67 -3.18 11.21
CA LEU A 186 -11.93 -2.18 10.41
C LEU A 186 -12.17 -0.73 10.87
N PHE A 187 -12.49 -0.55 12.15
CA PHE A 187 -12.92 0.76 12.65
C PHE A 187 -11.81 1.81 12.59
N GLY A 188 -10.53 1.41 12.77
CA GLY A 188 -9.40 2.31 12.63
C GLY A 188 -9.22 2.79 11.18
N GLY A 189 -9.32 1.88 10.23
CA GLY A 189 -9.33 2.25 8.81
C GLY A 189 -10.42 3.27 8.48
N LYS A 190 -11.63 3.08 9.08
CA LYS A 190 -12.73 4.06 8.93
C LYS A 190 -12.40 5.40 9.57
N VAL A 191 -11.84 5.42 10.78
CA VAL A 191 -11.43 6.67 11.46
C VAL A 191 -10.39 7.41 10.62
N LEU A 192 -9.38 6.72 10.11
CA LEU A 192 -8.35 7.29 9.24
C LEU A 192 -8.95 7.85 7.94
N ALA A 193 -9.80 7.07 7.27
CA ALA A 193 -10.41 7.46 5.99
C ALA A 193 -11.33 8.69 6.15
N ASP A 194 -12.18 8.71 7.19
CA ASP A 194 -13.04 9.85 7.50
C ASP A 194 -12.21 11.09 7.89
N TYR A 195 -11.11 10.89 8.64
CA TYR A 195 -10.18 11.97 8.97
C TYR A 195 -9.50 12.54 7.74
N ALA A 196 -9.03 11.71 6.82
CA ALA A 196 -8.43 12.14 5.56
C ALA A 196 -9.41 12.98 4.71
N VAL A 197 -10.69 12.58 4.66
CA VAL A 197 -11.75 13.38 4.01
C VAL A 197 -11.94 14.73 4.70
N ALA A 198 -12.01 14.75 6.03
CA ALA A 198 -12.21 15.99 6.81
C ALA A 198 -11.03 16.96 6.67
N GLN A 199 -9.81 16.43 6.50
CA GLN A 199 -8.60 17.23 6.26
C GLN A 199 -8.42 17.64 4.79
N ASN A 200 -9.31 17.25 3.89
CA ASN A 200 -9.17 17.43 2.43
C ASN A 200 -7.84 16.89 1.89
N TRP A 201 -7.36 15.77 2.40
CA TRP A 201 -6.15 15.13 1.92
C TRP A 201 -6.36 14.56 0.52
N ARG A 202 -5.38 14.75 -0.35
CA ARG A 202 -5.26 14.01 -1.61
C ARG A 202 -4.39 12.79 -1.36
N VAL A 203 -4.98 11.74 -0.80
CA VAL A 203 -4.25 10.50 -0.55
C VAL A 203 -3.93 9.84 -1.88
N GLU A 204 -2.65 9.81 -2.22
CA GLU A 204 -2.13 9.16 -3.44
C GLU A 204 -1.94 7.66 -3.23
N ALA A 205 -1.53 7.26 -2.03
CA ALA A 205 -1.33 5.86 -1.66
C ALA A 205 -1.52 5.65 -0.16
N ASP A 206 -2.12 4.53 0.22
CA ASP A 206 -1.98 3.93 1.54
C ASP A 206 -1.30 2.56 1.41
N LEU A 207 -0.18 2.39 2.09
CA LEU A 207 0.58 1.16 2.21
C LEU A 207 0.19 0.49 3.53
N ASN A 208 -0.90 -0.27 3.51
CA ASN A 208 -1.40 -0.96 4.70
C ASN A 208 -0.62 -2.25 4.93
N ASN A 209 0.06 -2.33 6.06
CA ASN A 209 0.84 -3.48 6.50
C ASN A 209 0.07 -4.24 7.56
N ASP A 210 -0.20 -5.52 7.34
CA ASP A 210 -0.97 -6.34 8.26
C ASP A 210 -0.53 -7.80 8.07
N ILE A 211 0.07 -8.37 9.12
CA ILE A 211 0.72 -9.69 9.15
C ILE A 211 1.90 -9.75 8.15
N ILE A 212 3.03 -9.18 8.52
CA ILE A 212 4.19 -9.06 7.63
C ILE A 212 5.48 -9.67 8.20
N GLY A 213 5.39 -10.50 9.25
CA GLY A 213 6.56 -10.98 9.98
C GLY A 213 6.82 -12.49 9.91
N ASN A 214 5.97 -13.31 9.30
CA ASN A 214 6.17 -14.77 9.28
C ASN A 214 6.62 -15.29 7.92
N THR A 215 7.52 -16.27 7.93
CA THR A 215 8.05 -16.93 6.72
C THR A 215 7.68 -18.40 6.63
N HIS A 216 7.12 -19.00 7.70
CA HIS A 216 6.83 -20.43 7.79
C HIS A 216 5.33 -20.66 7.86
N GLY A 217 4.75 -21.02 6.73
CA GLY A 217 3.35 -21.44 6.63
C GLY A 217 3.14 -22.89 7.08
N LEU A 218 1.87 -23.32 7.05
CA LEU A 218 1.52 -24.70 7.33
C LEU A 218 2.01 -25.65 6.22
N SER A 219 2.11 -26.94 6.55
CA SER A 219 2.50 -27.99 5.59
C SER A 219 3.92 -27.83 5.01
N GLY A 220 4.83 -27.16 5.73
CA GLY A 220 6.23 -26.98 5.34
C GLY A 220 6.46 -25.92 4.25
N VAL A 221 5.44 -25.15 3.91
CA VAL A 221 5.61 -23.98 3.03
C VAL A 221 6.49 -22.95 3.72
N MET A 222 7.52 -22.48 3.03
CA MET A 222 8.42 -21.43 3.49
C MET A 222 8.65 -20.43 2.35
N ASP A 223 8.50 -19.13 2.64
CA ASP A 223 8.87 -18.08 1.70
C ASP A 223 9.37 -16.84 2.48
N ASN A 224 10.64 -16.56 2.37
CA ASN A 224 11.33 -15.40 2.95
C ASN A 224 11.86 -14.46 1.86
N THR A 225 11.47 -14.67 0.62
CA THR A 225 11.96 -13.93 -0.57
C THR A 225 10.90 -13.05 -1.20
N HIS A 226 9.64 -13.19 -0.78
CA HIS A 226 8.54 -12.40 -1.31
C HIS A 226 7.67 -11.84 -0.20
N VAL A 227 7.06 -10.69 -0.49
CA VAL A 227 5.89 -10.19 0.23
C VAL A 227 4.72 -10.08 -0.76
N ARG A 228 3.50 -10.37 -0.33
CA ARG A 228 2.31 -10.23 -1.18
C ARG A 228 1.78 -8.80 -1.09
N VAL A 229 1.46 -8.22 -2.25
CA VAL A 229 0.80 -6.91 -2.35
C VAL A 229 -0.55 -7.11 -3.03
N PHE A 230 -1.60 -7.03 -2.24
CA PHE A 230 -2.98 -7.10 -2.71
C PHE A 230 -3.44 -5.73 -3.19
N SER A 231 -4.14 -5.70 -4.31
CA SER A 231 -4.66 -4.47 -4.88
C SER A 231 -5.97 -4.72 -5.63
N GLU A 232 -6.93 -3.81 -5.51
CA GLU A 232 -8.13 -3.87 -6.34
C GLU A 232 -7.78 -3.63 -7.82
N GLY A 233 -8.49 -4.25 -8.73
CA GLY A 233 -8.32 -4.04 -10.17
C GLY A 233 -9.18 -2.91 -10.72
N SER A 234 -10.40 -2.80 -10.20
CA SER A 234 -11.38 -1.76 -10.52
C SER A 234 -11.94 -1.17 -9.23
N ARG A 235 -12.28 0.10 -9.25
CA ARG A 235 -12.76 0.85 -8.08
C ARG A 235 -14.24 0.53 -7.79
N THR A 236 -14.58 0.39 -6.52
CA THR A 236 -15.96 0.11 -6.09
C THR A 236 -16.88 1.33 -6.20
N ASN A 237 -16.33 2.53 -6.35
CA ASN A 237 -17.02 3.81 -6.37
C ASN A 237 -17.37 4.29 -7.79
N GLU A 238 -17.15 3.48 -8.80
CA GLU A 238 -17.46 3.82 -10.19
C GLU A 238 -18.96 3.97 -10.39
N THR A 239 -19.37 5.04 -11.08
CA THR A 239 -20.71 5.11 -11.64
C THR A 239 -20.88 4.03 -12.71
N PRO A 240 -22.11 3.62 -13.04
CA PRO A 240 -22.35 2.66 -14.14
C PRO A 240 -21.72 3.10 -15.48
N GLN A 241 -21.69 4.40 -15.76
CA GLN A 241 -21.06 4.95 -16.95
C GLN A 241 -19.54 4.83 -16.92
N GLN A 242 -18.91 5.08 -15.76
CA GLN A 242 -17.46 4.89 -15.59
C GLN A 242 -17.06 3.42 -15.69
N ALA A 243 -17.86 2.52 -15.10
CA ALA A 243 -17.63 1.09 -15.19
C ALA A 243 -17.75 0.58 -16.64
N LEU A 244 -18.71 1.10 -17.41
CA LEU A 244 -18.85 0.78 -18.84
C LEU A 244 -17.61 1.29 -19.63
N ALA A 245 -17.23 2.55 -19.44
CA ALA A 245 -16.06 3.12 -20.11
C ALA A 245 -14.76 2.36 -19.76
N ARG A 246 -14.58 1.92 -18.49
CA ARG A 246 -13.47 1.06 -18.07
C ARG A 246 -13.50 -0.28 -18.78
N HIS A 247 -14.67 -0.91 -18.86
CA HIS A 247 -14.84 -2.18 -19.56
C HIS A 247 -14.50 -2.07 -21.05
N GLU A 248 -14.97 -1.01 -21.73
CA GLU A 248 -14.62 -0.76 -23.13
C GLU A 248 -13.14 -0.51 -23.35
N ALA A 249 -12.43 0.07 -22.35
CA ALA A 249 -10.99 0.31 -22.41
C ALA A 249 -10.14 -0.88 -21.93
N GLY A 250 -10.75 -1.98 -21.44
CA GLY A 250 -10.02 -3.12 -20.87
C GLY A 250 -9.31 -2.82 -19.54
N GLY A 251 -9.77 -1.82 -18.79
CA GLY A 251 -9.12 -1.30 -17.59
C GLY A 251 -9.42 -2.06 -16.30
N GLU A 252 -9.81 -3.33 -16.35
CA GLU A 252 -10.19 -4.14 -15.18
C GLU A 252 -9.04 -4.39 -14.20
N ASN A 253 -7.80 -4.16 -14.64
CA ASN A 253 -6.59 -4.39 -13.83
C ASN A 253 -5.68 -3.16 -13.75
N ASP A 254 -6.23 -1.96 -13.90
CA ASP A 254 -5.44 -0.74 -14.01
C ASP A 254 -5.92 0.40 -13.10
N SER A 255 -6.56 0.06 -11.98
CA SER A 255 -6.86 1.03 -10.93
C SER A 255 -5.58 1.68 -10.38
N PRO A 256 -5.69 2.82 -9.68
CA PRO A 256 -4.56 3.43 -8.98
C PRO A 256 -3.89 2.47 -8.00
N SER A 257 -4.68 1.70 -7.22
CA SER A 257 -4.14 0.70 -6.27
C SER A 257 -3.29 -0.36 -6.99
N ARG A 258 -3.74 -0.83 -8.17
CA ARG A 258 -2.98 -1.78 -8.98
C ARG A 258 -1.67 -1.17 -9.50
N ASN A 259 -1.68 0.10 -9.88
CA ASN A 259 -0.47 0.78 -10.35
C ASN A 259 0.48 1.13 -9.20
N ILE A 260 0.00 1.36 -7.96
CA ILE A 260 0.83 1.41 -6.75
C ILE A 260 1.51 0.05 -6.50
N ALA A 261 0.76 -1.05 -6.59
CA ALA A 261 1.36 -2.38 -6.42
C ALA A 261 2.45 -2.68 -7.46
N ARG A 262 2.24 -2.28 -8.74
CA ARG A 262 3.27 -2.35 -9.79
C ARG A 262 4.48 -1.46 -9.48
N PHE A 263 4.23 -0.27 -8.97
CA PHE A 263 5.29 0.65 -8.54
C PHE A 263 6.14 0.02 -7.43
N MET A 264 5.50 -0.56 -6.41
CA MET A 264 6.20 -1.28 -5.33
C MET A 264 7.03 -2.45 -5.86
N GLN A 265 6.51 -3.25 -6.81
CA GLN A 265 7.28 -4.32 -7.43
C GLN A 265 8.51 -3.76 -8.16
N GLY A 266 8.35 -2.69 -8.93
CA GLY A 266 9.48 -2.01 -9.58
C GLY A 266 10.53 -1.50 -8.60
N MET A 267 10.11 -1.00 -7.41
CA MET A 267 11.03 -0.61 -6.34
C MET A 267 11.77 -1.83 -5.76
N ALA A 268 11.09 -2.94 -5.53
CA ALA A 268 11.73 -4.17 -5.08
C ALA A 268 12.77 -4.65 -6.11
N ASP A 269 12.40 -4.73 -7.38
CA ASP A 269 13.28 -5.19 -8.46
C ASP A 269 14.52 -4.29 -8.64
N ALA A 270 14.37 -2.98 -8.39
CA ALA A 270 15.48 -2.02 -8.54
C ALA A 270 16.44 -1.99 -7.35
N TYR A 271 15.94 -2.18 -6.13
CA TYR A 271 16.71 -1.89 -4.90
C TYR A 271 16.92 -3.08 -3.98
N MET A 272 16.16 -4.19 -4.17
CA MET A 272 16.20 -5.31 -3.23
C MET A 272 16.74 -6.58 -3.89
N ASN A 273 17.94 -6.99 -3.48
CA ASN A 273 18.54 -8.20 -4.01
C ASN A 273 17.93 -9.45 -3.32
N GLY A 274 17.33 -10.35 -4.11
CA GLY A 274 16.76 -11.60 -3.63
C GLY A 274 15.45 -11.46 -2.83
N PHE A 275 14.79 -10.28 -2.92
CA PHE A 275 13.48 -10.05 -2.33
C PHE A 275 12.59 -9.29 -3.32
N SER A 276 11.33 -9.70 -3.47
CA SER A 276 10.41 -9.09 -4.43
C SER A 276 8.99 -8.94 -3.89
N ALA A 277 8.21 -8.05 -4.51
CA ALA A 277 6.78 -7.90 -4.25
C ALA A 277 5.99 -8.80 -5.21
N ARG A 278 5.26 -9.76 -4.66
CA ARG A 278 4.34 -10.61 -5.42
C ARG A 278 2.98 -9.92 -5.55
N LEU A 279 2.63 -9.48 -6.75
CA LEU A 279 1.35 -8.85 -7.02
C LEU A 279 0.21 -9.86 -6.92
N ILE A 280 -0.79 -9.56 -6.11
CA ILE A 280 -2.01 -10.36 -5.98
C ILE A 280 -3.19 -9.55 -6.52
N TYR A 281 -3.79 -10.04 -7.62
CA TYR A 281 -4.87 -9.37 -8.32
C TYR A 281 -6.23 -9.61 -7.63
N ARG A 282 -6.29 -9.26 -6.36
CA ARG A 282 -7.48 -9.24 -5.50
C ARG A 282 -7.36 -8.06 -4.55
N PRO A 283 -8.47 -7.46 -4.10
CA PRO A 283 -8.40 -6.39 -3.10
C PRO A 283 -7.85 -6.89 -1.76
N ASP A 284 -8.12 -8.15 -1.38
CA ASP A 284 -7.58 -8.81 -0.19
C ASP A 284 -7.63 -10.35 -0.34
N ARG A 285 -7.22 -11.07 0.71
CA ARG A 285 -7.40 -12.50 0.90
C ARG A 285 -8.88 -12.87 0.74
N PHE A 286 -9.14 -14.07 0.21
CA PHE A 286 -10.51 -14.47 -0.12
C PHE A 286 -11.44 -14.41 1.09
N ARG A 287 -12.47 -13.57 1.03
CA ARG A 287 -13.46 -13.31 2.08
C ARG A 287 -12.88 -12.81 3.41
N ARG A 288 -11.71 -12.18 3.38
CA ARG A 288 -11.11 -11.47 4.50
C ARG A 288 -10.98 -9.98 4.16
N GLY A 289 -10.62 -9.16 5.12
CA GLY A 289 -10.46 -7.73 4.96
C GLY A 289 -9.23 -7.20 5.69
N GLY A 290 -9.05 -5.90 5.66
CA GLY A 290 -8.06 -5.11 6.37
C GLY A 290 -8.40 -3.63 6.25
N ASP A 291 -7.74 -2.78 7.02
CA ASP A 291 -8.07 -1.35 7.16
C ASP A 291 -8.04 -0.56 5.84
N HIS A 292 -7.23 -0.99 4.87
CA HIS A 292 -7.18 -0.39 3.52
C HIS A 292 -8.54 -0.38 2.80
N HIS A 293 -9.44 -1.30 3.12
CA HIS A 293 -10.78 -1.32 2.53
C HIS A 293 -11.59 -0.06 2.82
N GLU A 294 -11.41 0.54 3.99
CA GLU A 294 -12.11 1.75 4.37
C GLU A 294 -11.60 2.97 3.57
N LEU A 295 -10.31 3.00 3.23
CA LEU A 295 -9.75 4.01 2.34
C LEU A 295 -10.26 3.81 0.91
N LEU A 296 -10.26 2.57 0.40
CA LEU A 296 -10.84 2.23 -0.90
C LEU A 296 -12.32 2.62 -0.97
N ALA A 297 -13.10 2.37 0.09
CA ALA A 297 -14.51 2.75 0.17
C ALA A 297 -14.73 4.26 0.11
N GLN A 298 -13.78 5.06 0.63
CA GLN A 298 -13.79 6.52 0.49
C GLN A 298 -13.19 7.00 -0.85
N GLY A 299 -12.75 6.08 -1.70
CA GLY A 299 -12.19 6.36 -3.03
C GLY A 299 -10.74 6.82 -3.01
N PHE A 300 -9.99 6.50 -1.96
CA PHE A 300 -8.55 6.68 -1.92
C PHE A 300 -7.83 5.41 -2.39
N PRO A 301 -6.72 5.53 -3.13
CA PRO A 301 -5.90 4.37 -3.49
C PRO A 301 -5.24 3.75 -2.27
N ALA A 302 -5.33 2.43 -2.15
CA ALA A 302 -4.71 1.69 -1.06
C ALA A 302 -4.33 0.27 -1.50
N VAL A 303 -3.30 -0.29 -0.88
CA VAL A 303 -2.85 -1.68 -1.06
C VAL A 303 -2.68 -2.34 0.30
N ARG A 304 -2.90 -3.67 0.36
CA ARG A 304 -2.54 -4.46 1.52
C ARG A 304 -1.23 -5.20 1.27
N ILE A 305 -0.30 -5.04 2.19
CA ILE A 305 0.97 -5.74 2.24
C ILE A 305 0.86 -6.82 3.31
N THR A 306 1.17 -8.09 2.97
CA THR A 306 1.12 -9.20 3.91
C THR A 306 2.13 -10.28 3.54
N GLU A 307 2.57 -11.07 4.50
CA GLU A 307 3.54 -12.14 4.33
C GLU A 307 3.18 -13.15 3.25
N ALA A 308 4.17 -13.78 2.62
CA ALA A 308 3.94 -14.74 1.54
C ALA A 308 3.40 -16.08 2.03
N ALA A 309 3.75 -16.50 3.24
CA ALA A 309 3.38 -17.78 3.84
C ALA A 309 2.69 -17.56 5.20
N GLU A 310 1.34 -17.65 5.23
CA GLU A 310 0.56 -17.46 6.47
C GLU A 310 0.56 -18.72 7.34
N ASN A 311 0.60 -18.52 8.67
CA ASN A 311 0.53 -19.59 9.66
C ASN A 311 -0.72 -19.47 10.54
N TYR A 312 -1.75 -20.24 10.23
CA TYR A 312 -3.05 -20.20 10.91
C TYR A 312 -3.06 -20.82 12.33
N THR A 313 -1.97 -21.47 12.79
CA THR A 313 -1.82 -21.83 14.21
C THR A 313 -1.39 -20.64 15.06
N ARG A 314 -0.94 -19.54 14.42
CA ARG A 314 -0.53 -18.30 15.07
C ARG A 314 -1.63 -17.26 15.09
N GLN A 315 -2.28 -17.02 13.96
CA GLN A 315 -3.29 -15.94 13.83
C GLN A 315 -4.53 -16.24 14.67
N HIS A 316 -4.98 -15.26 15.47
CA HIS A 316 -6.21 -15.27 16.26
C HIS A 316 -6.35 -16.51 17.15
N GLN A 317 -5.26 -16.96 17.75
CA GLN A 317 -5.23 -18.16 18.59
C GLN A 317 -4.89 -17.82 20.04
N ASN A 318 -5.49 -18.54 20.98
CA ASN A 318 -5.03 -18.52 22.35
C ASN A 318 -3.64 -19.12 22.46
N VAL A 319 -2.76 -18.54 23.26
CA VAL A 319 -1.41 -19.06 23.49
C VAL A 319 -1.52 -20.38 24.22
N ARG A 320 -1.09 -21.46 23.60
CA ARG A 320 -1.11 -22.83 24.13
C ARG A 320 -0.22 -23.77 23.35
N VAL A 321 0.08 -24.92 23.91
CA VAL A 321 0.62 -26.07 23.18
C VAL A 321 -0.45 -27.16 23.19
N GLU A 322 -0.80 -27.64 22.01
CA GLU A 322 -1.80 -28.70 21.84
C GLU A 322 -1.25 -29.76 20.88
N ASN A 323 -1.21 -31.03 21.33
CA ASN A 323 -0.61 -32.12 20.57
C ASN A 323 0.82 -31.85 20.07
N GLY A 324 1.62 -31.13 20.84
CA GLY A 324 2.99 -30.73 20.49
C GLY A 324 3.10 -29.56 19.51
N ILE A 325 1.97 -29.00 19.05
CA ILE A 325 1.93 -27.84 18.15
C ILE A 325 1.77 -26.56 19.00
N PRO A 326 2.67 -25.57 18.85
CA PRO A 326 2.51 -24.28 19.50
C PRO A 326 1.47 -23.42 18.75
N TYR A 327 0.51 -22.90 19.51
CA TYR A 327 -0.51 -21.96 19.06
C TYR A 327 -0.30 -20.58 19.69
N GLY A 328 -0.83 -19.56 19.05
CA GLY A 328 -0.81 -18.17 19.54
C GLY A 328 0.21 -17.30 18.81
N ASP A 329 -0.11 -16.03 18.74
CA ASP A 329 0.69 -15.03 18.03
C ASP A 329 1.74 -14.42 18.99
N VAL A 330 2.89 -15.05 19.04
CA VAL A 330 4.00 -14.73 19.95
C VAL A 330 5.28 -14.40 19.17
N LEU A 331 6.23 -13.72 19.82
CA LEU A 331 7.48 -13.24 19.21
C LEU A 331 8.30 -14.32 18.49
N GLU A 332 8.23 -15.56 18.96
CA GLU A 332 8.92 -16.70 18.35
C GLU A 332 8.37 -17.07 16.96
N GLY A 333 7.19 -16.54 16.61
CA GLY A 333 6.60 -16.69 15.28
C GLY A 333 7.06 -15.64 14.26
N VAL A 334 7.78 -14.60 14.71
CA VAL A 334 8.21 -13.48 13.85
C VAL A 334 9.66 -13.66 13.40
N ASP A 335 9.87 -13.64 12.09
CA ASP A 335 11.17 -13.55 11.43
C ASP A 335 11.51 -12.07 11.21
N PHE A 336 12.30 -11.50 12.11
CA PHE A 336 12.64 -10.07 12.06
C PHE A 336 13.59 -9.70 10.92
N ASP A 337 14.34 -10.63 10.36
CA ASP A 337 15.14 -10.36 9.17
C ASP A 337 14.25 -10.23 7.93
N TYR A 338 13.21 -11.05 7.84
CA TYR A 338 12.17 -10.93 6.81
C TYR A 338 11.34 -9.64 7.00
N LEU A 339 10.89 -9.35 8.22
CA LEU A 339 10.18 -8.11 8.55
C LEU A 339 10.98 -6.88 8.11
N ALA A 340 12.29 -6.87 8.39
CA ALA A 340 13.17 -5.79 7.96
C ALA A 340 13.25 -5.66 6.42
N GLN A 341 13.13 -6.75 5.66
CA GLN A 341 13.07 -6.66 4.19
C GLN A 341 11.75 -6.00 3.74
N VAL A 342 10.62 -6.40 4.34
CA VAL A 342 9.32 -5.77 4.03
C VAL A 342 9.36 -4.28 4.38
N THR A 343 9.93 -3.93 5.53
CA THR A 343 10.07 -2.51 5.95
C THR A 343 10.99 -1.72 5.04
N ARG A 344 12.10 -2.31 4.54
CA ARG A 344 12.95 -1.66 3.53
C ARG A 344 12.16 -1.32 2.27
N LEU A 345 11.34 -2.24 1.77
CA LEU A 345 10.47 -1.99 0.62
C LEU A 345 9.48 -0.85 0.90
N ASN A 346 8.85 -0.82 2.08
CA ASN A 346 7.97 0.28 2.49
C ASN A 346 8.72 1.62 2.51
N VAL A 347 9.89 1.69 3.14
CA VAL A 347 10.71 2.91 3.23
C VAL A 347 11.10 3.45 1.86
N ILE A 348 11.56 2.57 0.96
CA ILE A 348 11.90 2.95 -0.43
C ILE A 348 10.67 3.48 -1.16
N THR A 349 9.56 2.76 -1.09
CA THR A 349 8.32 3.11 -1.78
C THR A 349 7.76 4.45 -1.29
N LEU A 350 7.67 4.64 0.04
CA LEU A 350 7.20 5.89 0.65
C LEU A 350 8.07 7.08 0.22
N ALA A 351 9.39 6.93 0.32
CA ALA A 351 10.32 7.99 -0.06
C ALA A 351 10.24 8.32 -1.56
N ALA A 352 10.19 7.29 -2.42
CA ALA A 352 10.08 7.48 -3.87
C ALA A 352 8.78 8.20 -4.25
N LEU A 353 7.62 7.77 -3.71
CA LEU A 353 6.34 8.42 -3.94
C LEU A 353 6.34 9.87 -3.43
N ALA A 354 6.87 10.11 -2.22
CA ALA A 354 6.86 11.44 -1.63
C ALA A 354 7.82 12.44 -2.31
N LEU A 355 8.89 11.94 -2.96
CA LEU A 355 9.85 12.73 -3.74
C LEU A 355 9.38 12.96 -5.19
N ALA A 356 8.64 12.03 -5.76
CA ALA A 356 8.13 12.14 -7.14
C ALA A 356 7.16 13.31 -7.30
N PRO A 357 6.98 13.83 -8.52
CA PRO A 357 5.84 14.69 -8.84
C PRO A 357 4.50 14.00 -8.62
N ALA A 358 3.43 14.78 -8.47
CA ALA A 358 2.09 14.20 -8.47
C ALA A 358 1.81 13.43 -9.78
N PRO A 359 1.04 12.34 -9.77
CA PRO A 359 0.62 11.67 -10.99
C PRO A 359 -0.13 12.63 -11.93
N PRO A 360 0.03 12.51 -13.27
CA PRO A 360 -0.72 13.32 -14.22
C PRO A 360 -2.23 13.04 -14.12
N THR A 361 -3.06 14.00 -14.48
CA THR A 361 -4.53 13.85 -14.43
C THR A 361 -5.16 13.89 -15.81
N GLY A 362 -6.41 13.42 -15.93
CA GLY A 362 -7.16 13.50 -17.18
C GLY A 362 -6.50 12.76 -18.34
N VAL A 363 -5.87 11.63 -18.08
CA VAL A 363 -5.25 10.79 -19.13
C VAL A 363 -6.35 10.22 -20.02
N THR A 364 -6.21 10.40 -21.34
CA THR A 364 -7.13 9.87 -22.35
C THR A 364 -6.37 9.25 -23.52
N ILE A 365 -7.02 8.35 -24.24
CA ILE A 365 -6.51 7.72 -25.47
C ILE A 365 -7.49 7.88 -26.60
N ALA A 366 -6.99 7.95 -27.83
CA ALA A 366 -7.77 7.98 -29.07
C ALA A 366 -7.01 7.25 -30.18
N GLY A 367 -7.74 6.65 -31.13
CA GLY A 367 -7.12 5.93 -32.25
C GLY A 367 -7.92 4.74 -32.77
N ALA A 368 -9.22 4.64 -32.48
CA ALA A 368 -10.05 3.45 -32.74
C ALA A 368 -10.06 2.93 -34.19
N VAL A 369 -9.76 3.75 -35.18
CA VAL A 369 -9.76 3.36 -36.60
C VAL A 369 -8.50 3.82 -37.33
N THR A 370 -7.40 3.94 -36.61
CA THR A 370 -6.08 4.33 -37.15
C THR A 370 -5.00 3.37 -36.64
N PRO A 371 -3.86 3.23 -37.35
CA PRO A 371 -2.76 2.41 -36.86
C PRO A 371 -2.00 3.09 -35.69
N ASP A 372 -2.33 4.32 -35.38
CA ASP A 372 -1.64 5.16 -34.40
C ASP A 372 -2.50 5.42 -33.18
N THR A 373 -1.91 5.43 -32.00
CA THR A 373 -2.59 5.83 -30.76
C THR A 373 -2.15 7.24 -30.34
N VAL A 374 -3.11 8.09 -30.01
CA VAL A 374 -2.89 9.41 -29.40
C VAL A 374 -3.19 9.33 -27.91
N VAL A 375 -2.21 9.70 -27.08
CA VAL A 375 -2.36 9.78 -25.63
C VAL A 375 -2.28 11.25 -25.22
N THR A 376 -3.23 11.74 -24.39
CA THR A 376 -3.22 13.10 -23.86
C THR A 376 -3.42 13.12 -22.36
N TRP A 377 -2.94 14.16 -21.68
CA TRP A 377 -3.06 14.31 -20.22
C TRP A 377 -2.94 15.77 -19.79
N LYS A 378 -3.32 16.05 -18.56
CA LYS A 378 -2.99 17.32 -17.88
C LYS A 378 -1.70 17.08 -17.07
N PRO A 379 -0.65 17.86 -17.32
CA PRO A 379 0.63 17.70 -16.63
C PRO A 379 0.53 18.05 -15.15
N ALA A 380 1.33 17.39 -14.31
CA ALA A 380 1.60 17.84 -12.97
C ALA A 380 2.45 19.14 -13.01
N THR A 381 2.23 20.04 -12.07
CA THR A 381 2.86 21.38 -12.05
C THR A 381 4.37 21.32 -11.79
N ASP A 382 4.85 20.28 -11.13
CA ASP A 382 6.24 20.05 -10.73
C ASP A 382 6.97 19.01 -11.60
N ALA A 383 6.31 18.52 -12.66
CA ALA A 383 6.93 17.59 -13.60
C ALA A 383 7.87 18.30 -14.58
N ALA A 384 9.08 17.80 -14.73
CA ALA A 384 10.04 18.24 -15.75
C ALA A 384 9.70 17.67 -17.14
N PHE A 385 9.22 16.44 -17.18
CA PHE A 385 8.71 15.77 -18.37
C PHE A 385 7.77 14.62 -17.98
N HIS A 386 7.17 13.98 -18.98
CA HIS A 386 6.30 12.82 -18.77
C HIS A 386 6.85 11.63 -19.56
N ARG A 387 6.42 10.43 -19.15
CA ARG A 387 6.69 9.20 -19.88
C ARG A 387 5.36 8.55 -20.25
N VAL A 388 5.16 8.32 -21.54
CA VAL A 388 4.04 7.51 -22.04
C VAL A 388 4.49 6.06 -22.02
N TRP A 389 3.74 5.24 -21.35
CA TRP A 389 3.97 3.81 -21.21
C TRP A 389 2.99 3.02 -22.05
N TRP A 390 3.42 1.85 -22.54
CA TRP A 390 2.51 0.87 -23.10
C TRP A 390 3.00 -0.56 -22.82
N ARG A 391 2.06 -1.49 -22.81
CA ARG A 391 2.29 -2.90 -22.59
C ARG A 391 1.30 -3.73 -23.40
N ASP A 392 1.66 -4.96 -23.76
CA ASP A 392 0.72 -5.93 -24.30
C ASP A 392 -0.45 -6.12 -23.33
N THR A 393 -1.65 -6.39 -23.87
CA THR A 393 -2.86 -6.56 -23.06
C THR A 393 -2.83 -7.76 -22.12
N ILE A 394 -1.93 -8.71 -22.33
CA ILE A 394 -1.71 -9.88 -21.47
C ILE A 394 -0.56 -9.69 -20.46
N GLU A 395 0.24 -8.65 -20.59
CA GLU A 395 1.38 -8.40 -19.69
C GLU A 395 0.96 -7.69 -18.39
N PRO A 396 1.49 -8.11 -17.24
CA PRO A 396 1.13 -7.50 -15.95
C PRO A 396 1.82 -6.16 -15.69
N GLN A 397 3.00 -5.94 -16.27
CA GLN A 397 3.86 -4.78 -16.01
C GLN A 397 4.00 -3.87 -17.23
N TRP A 398 4.20 -2.57 -16.97
CA TRP A 398 4.55 -1.60 -17.99
C TRP A 398 5.91 -1.94 -18.59
N HIS A 399 5.99 -2.08 -19.91
CA HIS A 399 7.17 -2.65 -20.54
C HIS A 399 7.87 -1.64 -21.46
N PHE A 400 7.11 -0.96 -22.31
CA PHE A 400 7.63 0.01 -23.27
C PHE A 400 7.33 1.42 -22.82
N ASN A 401 8.20 2.37 -23.18
CA ASN A 401 7.95 3.76 -22.86
C ASN A 401 8.60 4.73 -23.84
N ARG A 402 8.11 5.97 -23.80
CA ARG A 402 8.68 7.11 -24.50
C ARG A 402 8.60 8.36 -23.66
N GLN A 403 9.74 9.06 -23.50
CA GLN A 403 9.78 10.36 -22.84
C GLN A 403 9.15 11.44 -23.74
N VAL A 404 8.35 12.31 -23.13
CA VAL A 404 7.59 13.39 -23.79
C VAL A 404 7.63 14.66 -22.95
N SER A 405 8.03 15.77 -23.56
CA SER A 405 8.02 17.10 -22.89
C SER A 405 6.71 17.85 -23.10
N ALA A 406 5.88 17.43 -24.06
CA ALA A 406 4.53 17.95 -24.27
C ALA A 406 3.53 17.20 -23.37
N ASN A 407 2.26 17.60 -23.42
CA ASN A 407 1.15 16.98 -22.72
C ASN A 407 0.28 16.09 -23.64
N SER A 408 0.86 15.67 -24.77
CA SER A 408 0.28 14.71 -25.72
C SER A 408 1.37 13.99 -26.47
N ALA A 409 1.06 12.76 -26.94
CA ALA A 409 1.94 11.95 -27.78
C ALA A 409 1.14 11.15 -28.80
N THR A 410 1.60 11.14 -30.05
CA THR A 410 1.15 10.17 -31.07
C THR A 410 2.15 9.02 -31.14
N LEU A 411 1.69 7.82 -30.89
CA LEU A 411 2.46 6.57 -30.98
C LEU A 411 2.21 5.94 -32.36
N ALA A 412 3.04 6.33 -33.33
CA ALA A 412 2.88 5.87 -34.71
C ALA A 412 3.12 4.36 -34.84
N GLY A 413 2.20 3.66 -35.49
CA GLY A 413 2.25 2.21 -35.72
C GLY A 413 1.98 1.37 -34.47
N ILE A 414 1.56 1.98 -33.34
CA ILE A 414 1.14 1.27 -32.14
C ILE A 414 -0.36 1.46 -32.00
N ASN A 415 -1.13 0.45 -32.39
CA ASN A 415 -2.58 0.52 -32.45
C ASN A 415 -3.19 0.41 -31.03
N ILE A 416 -4.37 0.94 -30.87
CA ILE A 416 -5.05 0.99 -29.57
C ILE A 416 -5.62 -0.39 -29.14
N ASP A 417 -5.82 -1.31 -30.08
CA ASP A 417 -6.51 -2.57 -29.83
C ASP A 417 -5.60 -3.61 -29.16
N ASP A 418 -4.28 -3.56 -29.44
CA ASP A 418 -3.33 -4.58 -28.99
C ASP A 418 -2.59 -4.18 -27.70
N TRP A 419 -2.70 -2.90 -27.28
CA TRP A 419 -1.87 -2.35 -26.22
C TRP A 419 -2.68 -1.60 -25.18
N PHE A 420 -2.27 -1.71 -23.90
CA PHE A 420 -2.67 -0.79 -22.85
C PHE A 420 -1.67 0.36 -22.73
N PHE A 421 -2.18 1.53 -22.36
CA PHE A 421 -1.41 2.77 -22.28
C PHE A 421 -1.50 3.38 -20.87
N GLY A 422 -0.49 4.18 -20.53
CA GLY A 422 -0.49 4.96 -19.30
C GLY A 422 0.51 6.10 -19.36
N VAL A 423 0.46 6.98 -18.38
CA VAL A 423 1.35 8.15 -18.30
C VAL A 423 1.86 8.32 -16.88
N SER A 424 3.17 8.54 -16.72
CA SER A 424 3.79 8.96 -15.46
C SER A 424 4.44 10.34 -15.61
N ALA A 425 4.66 11.03 -14.48
CA ALA A 425 5.36 12.29 -14.38
C ALA A 425 6.77 12.09 -13.79
N PHE A 426 7.75 12.82 -14.27
CA PHE A 426 9.12 12.83 -13.80
C PHE A 426 9.49 14.19 -13.22
N GLY A 427 10.09 14.19 -12.03
CA GLY A 427 10.76 15.36 -11.48
C GLY A 427 12.10 15.64 -12.15
N ALA A 428 12.61 16.86 -11.96
CA ALA A 428 13.92 17.24 -12.47
C ALA A 428 15.08 16.42 -11.84
N ASP A 429 14.85 15.86 -10.68
CA ASP A 429 15.73 14.96 -9.94
C ASP A 429 15.62 13.49 -10.36
N GLY A 430 14.69 13.17 -11.28
CA GLY A 430 14.52 11.84 -11.87
C GLY A 430 13.58 10.91 -11.12
N TYR A 431 12.90 11.37 -10.05
CA TYR A 431 11.86 10.57 -9.40
C TYR A 431 10.60 10.50 -10.27
N GLU A 432 10.00 9.33 -10.37
CA GLU A 432 8.86 9.03 -11.21
C GLU A 432 7.61 8.77 -10.38
N SER A 433 6.47 9.35 -10.78
CA SER A 433 5.17 9.02 -10.20
C SER A 433 4.70 7.62 -10.62
N PRO A 434 3.72 7.01 -9.93
CA PRO A 434 3.00 5.87 -10.46
C PRO A 434 2.41 6.17 -11.84
N VAL A 435 2.24 5.13 -12.66
CA VAL A 435 1.61 5.24 -13.98
C VAL A 435 0.10 5.40 -13.83
N VAL A 436 -0.47 6.37 -14.50
CA VAL A 436 -1.91 6.63 -14.57
C VAL A 436 -2.49 5.99 -15.82
N TYR A 437 -3.43 5.08 -15.66
CA TYR A 437 -4.19 4.47 -16.75
C TYR A 437 -5.28 5.46 -17.25
N PRO A 438 -5.65 5.42 -18.55
CA PRO A 438 -6.66 6.32 -19.10
C PRO A 438 -8.04 6.18 -18.47
N GLY A 439 -8.76 7.30 -18.40
CA GLY A 439 -10.12 7.37 -17.87
C GLY A 439 -10.21 7.59 -16.36
N ALA A 440 -11.43 7.72 -15.86
CA ALA A 440 -11.70 8.01 -14.45
C ALA A 440 -11.24 6.88 -13.52
N SER A 441 -11.37 5.63 -13.97
CA SER A 441 -11.04 4.43 -13.19
C SER A 441 -9.55 4.31 -12.88
N GLY A 442 -8.69 4.81 -13.77
CA GLY A 442 -7.23 4.82 -13.60
C GLY A 442 -6.68 6.10 -12.93
N SER A 443 -7.52 7.12 -12.75
CA SER A 443 -7.10 8.40 -12.14
C SER A 443 -6.78 8.26 -10.65
N PHE A 444 -5.71 8.90 -10.18
CA PHE A 444 -5.40 9.04 -8.76
C PHE A 444 -6.27 10.07 -8.04
N ASP A 445 -7.11 10.81 -8.77
CA ASP A 445 -8.10 11.67 -8.14
C ASP A 445 -9.07 10.83 -7.29
N ARG A 446 -9.41 11.37 -6.11
CA ARG A 446 -10.37 10.71 -5.23
C ARG A 446 -11.71 10.51 -5.95
N MET A 447 -12.25 9.31 -5.87
CA MET A 447 -13.57 8.98 -6.37
C MET A 447 -14.53 8.77 -5.18
N PRO A 448 -15.29 9.79 -4.76
CA PRO A 448 -16.12 9.69 -3.56
C PRO A 448 -17.19 8.60 -3.70
N PRO A 449 -17.70 8.04 -2.58
CA PRO A 449 -18.78 7.07 -2.60
C PRO A 449 -20.03 7.58 -3.34
N LEU A 450 -20.68 6.72 -4.12
CA LEU A 450 -21.92 7.06 -4.86
C LEU A 450 -23.14 7.23 -3.95
N SER A 451 -23.14 6.53 -2.82
CA SER A 451 -24.14 6.59 -1.74
C SER A 451 -23.43 6.20 -0.45
N ALA A 452 -24.09 6.42 0.72
CA ALA A 452 -23.53 5.93 1.97
C ALA A 452 -23.08 4.47 1.79
N PRO A 453 -21.82 4.12 2.11
CA PRO A 453 -21.29 2.79 1.88
C PRO A 453 -22.16 1.77 2.59
N ALA A 454 -22.54 0.70 1.89
CA ALA A 454 -23.07 -0.47 2.56
C ALA A 454 -22.01 -0.94 3.56
N PRO A 455 -22.36 -1.18 4.82
CA PRO A 455 -21.37 -1.63 5.79
C PRO A 455 -20.71 -2.91 5.27
N PHE A 456 -19.37 -2.93 5.28
CA PHE A 456 -18.62 -4.17 5.02
C PHE A 456 -19.09 -5.20 6.06
N ILE A 457 -19.78 -6.23 5.62
CA ILE A 457 -20.16 -7.36 6.45
C ILE A 457 -19.06 -8.41 6.24
N PRO A 458 -18.12 -8.59 7.19
CA PRO A 458 -17.21 -9.71 7.10
C PRO A 458 -18.00 -10.99 7.07
N ALA A 459 -17.65 -11.92 6.18
CA ALA A 459 -18.27 -13.24 6.14
C ALA A 459 -18.13 -13.89 7.52
N PRO A 460 -19.15 -14.61 8.01
CA PRO A 460 -19.04 -15.36 9.25
C PRO A 460 -17.82 -16.27 9.14
N ALA A 461 -17.02 -16.29 10.22
CA ALA A 461 -15.91 -17.22 10.33
C ALA A 461 -16.39 -18.63 9.99
N PRO A 462 -15.65 -19.41 9.20
CA PRO A 462 -16.03 -20.80 8.97
C PRO A 462 -16.19 -21.48 10.33
N ASN A 463 -17.36 -22.09 10.55
CA ASN A 463 -17.54 -22.98 11.69
C ASN A 463 -16.43 -24.02 11.64
N THR A 464 -15.44 -23.92 12.49
CA THR A 464 -14.51 -24.99 12.77
C THR A 464 -15.24 -26.00 13.68
N ALA A 465 -16.18 -26.73 13.09
CA ALA A 465 -16.53 -28.03 13.59
C ALA A 465 -15.51 -29.00 12.98
N HIS A 466 -14.47 -29.32 13.77
CA HIS A 466 -13.85 -30.68 13.88
C HIS A 466 -12.69 -30.61 14.86
#